data_e2ecf159112c5dcc4595b05f2629b68d
#
_entry.id   e2ecf159112c5dcc4595b05f2629b68d
#
_cell.length_a   1.000
_cell.length_b   1.000
_cell.length_c   1.000
_cell.angle_alpha   90.00
_cell.angle_beta   90.00
_cell.angle_gamma   90.00
#
_symmetry.space_group_name_H-M   'P 1'
#
loop_
_entity.id
_entity.type
_entity.pdbx_description
1 polymer ?
#
loop_
_entity_poly.entity_id
_entity_poly.type
_entity_poly.pdbx_seq_one_letter_code
_entity_poly.pdbx_strand_id
1 'polypeptide(L)'
;MAAAEPMTGMLRTDVELIRGGTPLLFDRQADAYYRIPPAMLDVAAFLTESMPVSQFLDKLRCNGIPLERSELVKLLAFLQQNNLLAPEYGQIGVRRERQAEQR
;
A
#
# COMPACT_ATOMS: atom_id res chain seq x y z
N MET A 1 -0.06 -28.81 4.28
CA MET A 1 -0.72 -27.84 3.73
C MET A 1 0.10 -26.65 3.37
N ALA A 2 -0.29 -25.99 2.46
CA ALA A 2 0.49 -24.89 1.97
C ALA A 2 0.45 -23.74 2.95
N ALA A 3 1.52 -23.02 3.00
CA ALA A 3 1.56 -21.83 3.80
C ALA A 3 0.57 -20.82 3.27
N ALA A 4 0.08 -19.98 4.14
CA ALA A 4 -0.81 -18.92 3.73
C ALA A 4 -0.07 -17.98 2.82
N GLU A 5 -0.75 -17.50 1.81
CA GLU A 5 -0.15 -16.54 0.91
C GLU A 5 -0.07 -15.18 1.59
N PRO A 6 0.99 -14.43 1.34
CA PRO A 6 1.09 -13.09 1.94
C PRO A 6 -0.01 -12.18 1.42
N MET A 7 -0.42 -11.26 2.27
CA MET A 7 -1.43 -10.28 1.93
C MET A 7 -0.77 -9.01 1.44
N THR A 8 -1.48 -8.25 0.64
CA THR A 8 -0.94 -7.00 0.13
C THR A 8 -0.89 -5.90 1.17
N GLY A 9 -1.83 -5.93 2.10
CA GLY A 9 -2.07 -4.75 2.89
C GLY A 9 -2.83 -3.73 2.08
N MET A 10 -3.12 -2.58 2.67
CA MET A 10 -3.77 -1.51 1.95
C MET A 10 -3.03 -0.21 2.23
N LEU A 11 -3.09 0.70 1.29
CA LEU A 11 -2.45 1.99 1.44
C LEU A 11 -3.19 2.78 2.51
N ARG A 12 -2.46 3.50 3.33
CA ARG A 12 -3.10 4.34 4.35
C ARG A 12 -3.95 5.40 3.65
N THR A 13 -5.08 5.73 4.25
CA THR A 13 -6.00 6.67 3.63
C THR A 13 -5.48 8.10 3.62
N ASP A 14 -4.48 8.40 4.45
CA ASP A 14 -3.88 9.73 4.48
C ASP A 14 -2.66 9.84 3.56
N VAL A 15 -2.43 8.85 2.72
CA VAL A 15 -1.39 8.93 1.70
C VAL A 15 -2.06 9.38 0.40
N GLU A 16 -1.56 10.46 -0.17
CA GLU A 16 -2.12 10.98 -1.41
C GLU A 16 -1.32 10.50 -2.60
N LEU A 17 -2.02 10.22 -3.69
CA LEU A 17 -1.38 9.88 -4.94
C LEU A 17 -1.39 11.12 -5.82
N ILE A 18 -0.22 11.60 -6.18
CA ILE A 18 -0.09 12.83 -6.93
C ILE A 18 0.26 12.49 -8.37
N ARG A 19 -0.61 12.90 -9.28
CA ARG A 19 -0.43 12.69 -10.70
C ARG A 19 -0.23 14.04 -11.36
N GLY A 20 0.17 14.00 -12.59
CA GLY A 20 0.40 15.24 -13.31
C GLY A 20 1.78 15.75 -13.00
N GLY A 21 2.68 15.63 -13.91
CA GLY A 21 4.08 15.91 -13.67
C GLY A 21 4.75 14.69 -13.12
N THR A 22 5.59 14.84 -12.12
CA THR A 22 6.29 13.72 -11.53
C THR A 22 5.34 12.94 -10.62
N PRO A 23 5.18 11.62 -10.84
CA PRO A 23 4.30 10.84 -9.97
C PRO A 23 4.90 10.71 -8.57
N LEU A 24 4.08 11.01 -7.58
CA LEU A 24 4.54 11.01 -6.19
C LEU A 24 3.50 10.41 -5.29
N LEU A 25 3.97 9.84 -4.18
CA LEU A 25 3.12 9.53 -3.05
C LEU A 25 3.44 10.54 -1.96
N PHE A 26 2.43 11.13 -1.39
CA PHE A 26 2.62 12.10 -0.31
C PHE A 26 2.07 11.53 0.98
N ASP A 27 2.96 11.36 1.96
CA ASP A 27 2.58 10.88 3.27
C ASP A 27 2.27 12.08 4.14
N ARG A 28 0.98 12.33 4.37
CA ARG A 28 0.57 13.49 5.14
C ARG A 28 1.05 13.43 6.57
N GLN A 29 1.12 12.25 7.13
CA GLN A 29 1.51 12.11 8.51
C GLN A 29 2.97 12.47 8.73
N ALA A 30 3.83 12.05 7.81
CA ALA A 30 5.25 12.33 7.93
C ALA A 30 5.67 13.56 7.14
N ASP A 31 4.76 14.14 6.38
CA ASP A 31 5.04 15.29 5.52
C ASP A 31 6.19 14.94 4.57
N ALA A 32 6.10 13.80 3.95
CA ALA A 32 7.17 13.30 3.09
C ALA A 32 6.62 12.90 1.73
N TYR A 33 7.44 13.12 0.70
CA TYR A 33 7.10 12.76 -0.66
C TYR A 33 7.96 11.61 -1.11
N TYR A 34 7.36 10.69 -1.84
CA TYR A 34 8.08 9.55 -2.39
C TYR A 34 7.84 9.47 -3.88
N ARG A 35 8.93 9.45 -4.64
CA ARG A 35 8.81 9.34 -6.09
C ARG A 35 8.65 7.88 -6.47
N ILE A 36 7.69 7.59 -7.33
CA ILE A 36 7.51 6.22 -7.81
C ILE A 36 7.22 6.24 -9.30
N PRO A 37 7.47 5.14 -10.01
CA PRO A 37 7.14 5.09 -11.43
C PRO A 37 5.65 5.25 -11.66
N PRO A 38 5.25 5.82 -12.80
CA PRO A 38 3.81 6.02 -13.06
C PRO A 38 3.00 4.74 -13.00
N ALA A 39 3.55 3.63 -13.50
CA ALA A 39 2.83 2.37 -13.47
C ALA A 39 2.60 1.92 -12.04
N MET A 40 3.55 2.18 -11.15
CA MET A 40 3.42 1.79 -9.75
C MET A 40 2.42 2.68 -9.02
N LEU A 41 2.28 3.91 -9.45
CA LEU A 41 1.27 4.79 -8.88
C LEU A 41 -0.12 4.22 -9.16
N ASP A 42 -0.33 3.72 -10.39
CA ASP A 42 -1.59 3.09 -10.72
C ASP A 42 -1.83 1.85 -9.87
N VAL A 43 -0.80 1.05 -9.66
CA VAL A 43 -0.92 -0.14 -8.82
C VAL A 43 -1.29 0.26 -7.39
N ALA A 44 -0.63 1.29 -6.86
CA ALA A 44 -0.92 1.75 -5.51
C ALA A 44 -2.37 2.21 -5.37
N ALA A 45 -2.93 2.77 -6.42
CA ALA A 45 -4.31 3.24 -6.38
C ALA A 45 -5.29 2.09 -6.17
N PHE A 46 -4.91 0.86 -6.50
CA PHE A 46 -5.76 -0.30 -6.28
C PHE A 46 -5.60 -0.93 -4.90
N LEU A 47 -4.68 -0.42 -4.10
CA LEU A 47 -4.48 -0.97 -2.75
C LEU A 47 -5.49 -0.38 -1.78
N THR A 48 -6.77 -0.60 -2.07
CA THR A 48 -7.84 -0.07 -1.25
C THR A 48 -8.33 -1.07 -0.20
N GLU A 49 -7.87 -2.30 -0.28
CA GLU A 49 -8.18 -3.29 0.73
C GLU A 49 -7.11 -4.37 0.68
N SER A 50 -6.89 -5.02 1.79
CA SER A 50 -5.89 -6.08 1.85
C SER A 50 -6.46 -7.36 1.27
N MET A 51 -5.67 -8.05 0.48
CA MET A 51 -6.09 -9.33 -0.11
C MET A 51 -4.85 -10.16 -0.41
N PRO A 52 -5.01 -11.45 -0.67
CA PRO A 52 -3.85 -12.26 -1.05
C PRO A 52 -3.18 -11.72 -2.31
N VAL A 53 -1.87 -11.83 -2.36
CA VAL A 53 -1.09 -11.28 -3.46
C VAL A 53 -1.58 -11.80 -4.81
N SER A 54 -1.85 -13.10 -4.92
CA SER A 54 -2.29 -13.64 -6.20
C SER A 54 -3.63 -13.06 -6.63
N GLN A 55 -4.51 -12.84 -5.68
CA GLN A 55 -5.81 -12.23 -5.98
C GLN A 55 -5.65 -10.80 -6.45
N PHE A 56 -4.73 -10.08 -5.84
CA PHE A 56 -4.46 -8.71 -6.23
C PHE A 56 -3.88 -8.65 -7.66
N LEU A 57 -2.99 -9.58 -7.98
CA LEU A 57 -2.43 -9.64 -9.33
C LEU A 57 -3.52 -9.91 -10.36
N ASP A 58 -4.47 -10.78 -10.04
CA ASP A 58 -5.59 -11.03 -10.92
C ASP A 58 -6.45 -9.80 -11.10
N LYS A 59 -6.67 -9.07 -10.01
CA LYS A 59 -7.44 -7.84 -10.07
C LYS A 59 -6.77 -6.83 -10.99
N LEU A 60 -5.46 -6.69 -10.88
CA LEU A 60 -4.74 -5.78 -11.75
C LEU A 60 -4.82 -6.21 -13.20
N ARG A 61 -4.67 -7.50 -13.45
CA ARG A 61 -4.75 -8.01 -14.81
C ARG A 61 -6.11 -7.75 -15.42
N CYS A 62 -7.16 -7.91 -14.64
CA CYS A 62 -8.51 -7.63 -15.12
C CYS A 62 -8.72 -6.16 -15.42
N ASN A 63 -7.89 -5.31 -14.88
CA ASN A 63 -7.99 -3.88 -15.12
C ASN A 63 -6.92 -3.38 -16.09
N GLY A 64 -6.32 -4.30 -16.83
CA GLY A 64 -5.35 -3.93 -17.84
C GLY A 64 -3.97 -3.59 -17.34
N ILE A 65 -3.64 -4.00 -16.14
CA ILE A 65 -2.35 -3.74 -15.55
C ILE A 65 -1.63 -5.06 -15.27
N PRO A 66 -0.94 -5.63 -16.26
CA PRO A 66 -0.21 -6.86 -16.05
C PRO A 66 1.05 -6.56 -15.24
N LEU A 67 1.16 -7.16 -14.07
CA LEU A 67 2.29 -6.92 -13.20
C LEU A 67 2.83 -8.26 -12.74
N GLU A 68 4.14 -8.39 -12.69
CA GLU A 68 4.74 -9.62 -12.20
C GLU A 68 4.77 -9.61 -10.68
N ARG A 69 4.70 -10.81 -10.13
CA ARG A 69 4.71 -10.95 -8.69
C ARG A 69 5.93 -10.29 -8.06
N SER A 70 7.10 -10.46 -8.69
CA SER A 70 8.30 -9.88 -8.12
C SER A 70 8.24 -8.36 -8.09
N GLU A 71 7.59 -7.76 -9.07
CA GLU A 71 7.45 -6.32 -9.09
C GLU A 71 6.50 -5.84 -8.00
N LEU A 72 5.42 -6.58 -7.81
CA LEU A 72 4.49 -6.23 -6.74
C LEU A 72 5.14 -6.36 -5.38
N VAL A 73 5.92 -7.44 -5.18
CA VAL A 73 6.59 -7.64 -3.90
C VAL A 73 7.54 -6.49 -3.61
N LYS A 74 8.24 -6.01 -4.62
CA LYS A 74 9.15 -4.87 -4.43
C LYS A 74 8.40 -3.62 -4.04
N LEU A 75 7.26 -3.38 -4.68
CA LEU A 75 6.46 -2.21 -4.34
C LEU A 75 5.95 -2.31 -2.91
N LEU A 76 5.43 -3.48 -2.54
CA LEU A 76 4.90 -3.65 -1.19
C LEU A 76 5.99 -3.49 -0.14
N ALA A 77 7.19 -3.98 -0.43
CA ALA A 77 8.31 -3.81 0.49
C ALA A 77 8.66 -2.33 0.66
N PHE A 78 8.66 -1.59 -0.44
CA PHE A 78 8.91 -0.17 -0.38
C PHE A 78 7.86 0.56 0.46
N LEU A 79 6.60 0.22 0.23
CA LEU A 79 5.51 0.86 0.98
C LEU A 79 5.60 0.50 2.46
N GLN A 80 5.91 -0.74 2.76
CA GLN A 80 6.00 -1.16 4.15
C GLN A 80 7.18 -0.51 4.85
N GLN A 81 8.30 -0.41 4.17
CA GLN A 81 9.49 0.19 4.73
C GLN A 81 9.28 1.65 5.10
N ASN A 82 8.45 2.33 4.37
CA ASN A 82 8.19 3.75 4.59
C ASN A 82 6.89 4.00 5.33
N ASN A 83 6.31 2.95 5.91
CA ASN A 83 5.09 3.05 6.72
C ASN A 83 3.91 3.63 5.94
N LEU A 84 3.84 3.31 4.66
CA LEU A 84 2.76 3.83 3.83
C LEU A 84 1.56 2.89 3.78
N LEU A 85 1.70 1.67 4.27
CA LEU A 85 0.59 0.74 4.35
C LEU A 85 -0.13 0.90 5.68
N ALA A 86 -1.43 0.69 5.65
CA ALA A 86 -2.23 0.79 6.86
C ALA A 86 -1.80 -0.30 7.84
N PRO A 87 -1.88 -0.04 9.14
CA PRO A 87 -1.51 -1.05 10.12
C PRO A 87 -2.48 -2.22 10.07
N GLU A 88 -2.02 -3.36 10.58
CA GLU A 88 -2.86 -4.51 10.67
C GLU A 88 -4.10 -4.21 11.49
N TYR A 89 -5.15 -4.93 11.16
CA TYR A 89 -6.42 -4.68 11.77
C TYR A 89 -6.36 -4.60 13.29
N GLY A 90 -5.72 -5.55 13.91
CA GLY A 90 -5.63 -5.53 15.36
C GLY A 90 -4.80 -4.38 15.88
N GLN A 91 -3.79 -4.00 15.13
CA GLN A 91 -2.95 -2.92 15.56
C GLN A 91 -3.62 -1.59 15.47
N ILE A 92 -4.54 -1.44 14.53
CA ILE A 92 -5.25 -0.20 14.41
C ILE A 92 -5.97 0.16 15.70
N GLY A 93 -6.66 -0.79 16.29
CA GLY A 93 -7.37 -0.52 17.51
C GLY A 93 -6.43 -0.14 18.64
N VAL A 94 -5.35 -0.90 18.75
CA VAL A 94 -4.41 -0.65 19.82
C VAL A 94 -3.79 0.73 19.68
N ARG A 95 -3.41 1.07 18.48
CA ARG A 95 -2.75 2.35 18.30
C ARG A 95 -3.64 3.51 18.57
N ARG A 96 -4.90 3.41 18.22
CA ARG A 96 -5.80 4.49 18.50
C ARG A 96 -5.94 4.72 19.99
N GLU A 97 -5.96 3.65 20.74
CA GLU A 97 -6.05 3.80 22.17
C GLU A 97 -4.84 4.49 22.73
N ARG A 98 -3.68 4.10 22.24
CA ARG A 98 -2.50 4.72 22.76
C ARG A 98 -2.45 6.17 22.45
N GLN A 99 -2.86 6.57 21.28
CA GLN A 99 -2.85 7.95 20.95
C GLN A 99 -3.79 8.74 21.79
N ALA A 100 -4.90 8.15 22.11
CA ALA A 100 -5.85 8.85 22.94
C ALA A 100 -5.28 9.15 24.29
N GLU A 101 -4.46 8.26 24.80
CA GLU A 101 -3.96 8.49 26.11
C GLU A 101 -2.75 9.31 26.17
N GLN A 102 -2.11 9.55 25.08
CA GLN A 102 -0.99 10.31 25.15
C GLN A 102 -1.21 11.61 25.31
N ARG A 103 -1.36 11.78 25.51
CA ARG A 103 -1.56 12.83 25.70
C ARG A 103 -1.33 13.30 25.87
#